data_447073e787f2f15964b043367ce1f99c
#
_entry.id   447073e787f2f15964b043367ce1f99c
#
_cell.length_a   1.000
_cell.length_b   1.000
_cell.length_c   1.000
_cell.angle_alpha   90.00
_cell.angle_beta   90.00
_cell.angle_gamma   90.00
#
_symmetry.space_group_name_H-M   'P 1'
#
loop_
_entity.id
_entity.type
_entity.pdbx_description
1 polymer ?
#
loop_
_entity_poly.entity_id
_entity_poly.type
_entity_poly.pdbx_seq_one_letter_code
_entity_poly.pdbx_strand_id
1 'polypeptide(L)'
;MKKILITGAGSYVGENVRKYIMQTAGDQFVIDAVDTFGDNWKKADFSQYDVVYHVAGIAEVNGKKGMEQLYYKVNTDLTIEIAKHAQANGVKQFIFMSSMIVYKETQSLKGNIITPESLPAPNGVYGDSKLQAEKGVKNLNDNLNVNGNLNDNENDNDNRMKVCILRPPMIYGPNSKSNLLRLGRLGTKVPFFPSWRNKRSMLYIDNLGEFVKQAVLRELEGTFYPQNRELSATVDIIQFFAKAAGHRIWITKLLNPFVWLGSF
;
A
#
# COMPACT_ATOMS: atom_id res chain seq x y z
N MET A 1 -9.03 13.32 21.02
CA MET A 1 -8.12 12.26 20.56
C MET A 1 -8.83 11.46 19.47
N LYS A 2 -8.18 11.24 18.33
CA LYS A 2 -8.73 10.40 17.27
C LYS A 2 -8.47 8.91 17.58
N LYS A 3 -9.48 8.08 17.44
CA LYS A 3 -9.39 6.63 17.66
C LYS A 3 -9.26 5.89 16.34
N ILE A 4 -8.20 5.13 16.15
CA ILE A 4 -7.89 4.39 14.93
C ILE A 4 -7.92 2.90 15.21
N LEU A 5 -8.65 2.13 14.42
CA LEU A 5 -8.57 0.69 14.39
C LEU A 5 -7.74 0.24 13.19
N ILE A 6 -6.62 -0.44 13.43
CA ILE A 6 -5.84 -1.08 12.37
C ILE A 6 -6.36 -2.50 12.16
N THR A 7 -6.85 -2.81 10.97
CA THR A 7 -7.28 -4.16 10.60
C THR A 7 -6.16 -4.88 9.84
N GLY A 8 -5.67 -5.97 10.41
CA GLY A 8 -4.45 -6.70 10.00
C GLY A 8 -3.34 -6.56 11.04
N ALA A 9 -3.66 -6.91 12.30
CA ALA A 9 -2.71 -6.94 13.40
C ALA A 9 -1.47 -7.78 13.07
N GLY A 10 -0.29 -7.35 13.54
CA GLY A 10 0.98 -8.01 13.28
C GLY A 10 1.55 -7.79 11.87
N SER A 11 0.87 -7.02 11.02
CA SER A 11 1.41 -6.66 9.69
C SER A 11 2.58 -5.68 9.81
N TYR A 12 3.60 -5.86 8.96
CA TYR A 12 4.75 -4.95 8.93
C TYR A 12 4.33 -3.47 8.79
N VAL A 13 3.41 -3.20 7.89
CA VAL A 13 2.94 -1.83 7.62
C VAL A 13 2.16 -1.29 8.81
N GLY A 14 1.17 -2.04 9.32
CA GLY A 14 0.32 -1.60 10.43
C GLY A 14 1.12 -1.30 11.69
N GLU A 15 2.03 -2.21 12.09
CA GLU A 15 2.83 -2.04 13.29
C GLU A 15 3.82 -0.86 13.21
N ASN A 16 4.46 -0.65 12.05
CA ASN A 16 5.38 0.47 11.91
C ASN A 16 4.65 1.81 11.82
N VAL A 17 3.52 1.89 11.14
CA VAL A 17 2.69 3.11 11.10
C VAL A 17 2.16 3.44 12.50
N ARG A 18 1.65 2.44 13.24
CA ARG A 18 1.25 2.60 14.64
C ARG A 18 2.40 3.15 15.49
N LYS A 19 3.56 2.51 15.43
CA LYS A 19 4.76 2.94 16.16
C LYS A 19 5.13 4.38 15.84
N TYR A 20 5.17 4.75 14.55
CA TYR A 20 5.50 6.09 14.11
C TYR A 20 4.52 7.14 14.66
N ILE A 21 3.22 6.90 14.54
CA ILE A 21 2.19 7.84 15.02
C ILE A 21 2.30 7.99 16.54
N MET A 22 2.43 6.89 17.28
CA MET A 22 2.56 6.93 18.75
C MET A 22 3.82 7.66 19.21
N GLN A 23 4.92 7.58 18.47
CA GLN A 23 6.16 8.30 18.79
C GLN A 23 6.09 9.80 18.46
N THR A 24 5.33 10.19 17.44
CA THR A 24 5.33 11.57 16.93
C THR A 24 4.12 12.40 17.34
N ALA A 25 3.04 11.75 17.77
CA ALA A 25 1.78 12.39 18.12
C ALA A 25 0.89 11.53 19.05
N GLY A 26 1.50 10.74 19.93
CA GLY A 26 0.76 9.78 20.78
C GLY A 26 -0.27 10.39 21.70
N ASP A 27 -0.14 11.66 22.04
CA ASP A 27 -1.12 12.44 22.79
C ASP A 27 -2.42 12.75 22.03
N GLN A 28 -2.40 12.65 20.71
CA GLN A 28 -3.53 12.95 19.83
C GLN A 28 -4.31 11.70 19.39
N PHE A 29 -3.76 10.51 19.59
CA PHE A 29 -4.30 9.27 19.05
C PHE A 29 -4.43 8.14 20.07
N VAL A 30 -5.46 7.32 19.88
CA VAL A 30 -5.57 5.96 20.44
C VAL A 30 -5.57 5.01 19.27
N ILE A 31 -4.70 4.01 19.25
CA ILE A 31 -4.55 3.10 18.11
C ILE A 31 -4.59 1.66 18.59
N ASP A 32 -5.65 0.98 18.22
CA ASP A 32 -5.82 -0.46 18.45
C ASP A 32 -5.63 -1.23 17.14
N ALA A 33 -5.41 -2.54 17.25
CA ALA A 33 -5.28 -3.41 16.11
C ALA A 33 -6.08 -4.70 16.31
N VAL A 34 -6.74 -5.15 15.24
CA VAL A 34 -7.49 -6.39 15.22
C VAL A 34 -6.96 -7.32 14.14
N ASP A 35 -6.82 -8.61 14.50
CA ASP A 35 -6.50 -9.65 13.52
C ASP A 35 -7.73 -9.94 12.66
N THR A 36 -7.49 -10.06 11.37
CA THR A 36 -8.53 -10.35 10.37
C THR A 36 -8.52 -11.80 9.89
N PHE A 37 -7.72 -12.65 10.50
CA PHE A 37 -7.75 -14.08 10.24
C PHE A 37 -8.98 -14.71 10.90
N GLY A 38 -9.81 -15.36 10.10
CA GLY A 38 -11.11 -15.86 10.56
C GLY A 38 -12.15 -14.74 10.78
N ASP A 39 -13.16 -15.01 11.60
CA ASP A 39 -14.32 -14.12 11.78
C ASP A 39 -14.32 -13.36 13.12
N ASN A 40 -13.27 -13.46 13.91
CA ASN A 40 -13.23 -12.83 15.23
C ASN A 40 -13.29 -11.30 15.18
N TRP A 41 -12.80 -10.69 14.12
CA TRP A 41 -12.87 -9.25 13.91
C TRP A 41 -14.32 -8.74 13.80
N LYS A 42 -15.27 -9.57 13.38
CA LYS A 42 -16.71 -9.23 13.31
C LYS A 42 -17.35 -9.00 14.69
N LYS A 43 -16.71 -9.51 15.75
CA LYS A 43 -17.14 -9.31 17.14
C LYS A 43 -16.57 -8.05 17.76
N ALA A 44 -15.58 -7.43 17.13
CA ALA A 44 -15.00 -6.18 17.62
C ALA A 44 -15.99 -5.02 17.40
N ASP A 45 -16.14 -4.20 18.43
CA ASP A 45 -16.98 -3.00 18.36
C ASP A 45 -16.27 -1.89 17.60
N PHE A 46 -16.66 -1.70 16.35
CA PHE A 46 -16.08 -0.64 15.50
C PHE A 46 -16.66 0.75 15.80
N SER A 47 -17.80 0.84 16.50
CA SER A 47 -18.48 2.12 16.77
C SER A 47 -17.68 3.07 17.65
N GLN A 48 -16.69 2.56 18.38
CA GLN A 48 -15.82 3.36 19.21
C GLN A 48 -14.65 4.02 18.45
N TYR A 49 -14.48 3.75 17.14
CA TYR A 49 -13.37 4.27 16.32
C TYR A 49 -13.84 5.31 15.32
N ASP A 50 -13.04 6.37 15.18
CA ASP A 50 -13.25 7.40 14.16
C ASP A 50 -12.78 6.92 12.79
N VAL A 51 -11.71 6.11 12.76
CA VAL A 51 -10.99 5.69 11.55
C VAL A 51 -10.69 4.20 11.58
N VAL A 52 -10.93 3.53 10.45
CA VAL A 52 -10.37 2.20 10.18
C VAL A 52 -9.23 2.33 9.18
N TYR A 53 -8.02 1.90 9.57
CA TYR A 53 -6.88 1.78 8.69
C TYR A 53 -6.71 0.32 8.29
N HIS A 54 -7.15 -0.02 7.08
CA HIS A 54 -7.16 -1.39 6.57
C HIS A 54 -5.85 -1.71 5.84
N VAL A 55 -5.03 -2.56 6.46
CA VAL A 55 -3.74 -3.03 5.93
C VAL A 55 -3.68 -4.53 5.72
N ALA A 56 -4.73 -5.26 6.12
CA ALA A 56 -4.80 -6.70 5.87
C ALA A 56 -4.75 -6.98 4.37
N GLY A 57 -4.05 -8.02 4.00
CA GLY A 57 -3.93 -8.43 2.62
C GLY A 57 -2.76 -9.36 2.41
N ILE A 58 -2.82 -10.11 1.33
CA ILE A 58 -1.74 -10.96 0.86
C ILE A 58 -0.95 -10.14 -0.17
N ALA A 59 0.33 -9.89 0.13
CA ALA A 59 1.26 -9.32 -0.84
C ALA A 59 1.62 -10.37 -1.91
N GLU A 60 2.17 -9.91 -3.03
CA GLU A 60 2.61 -10.79 -4.09
C GLU A 60 3.61 -11.83 -3.56
N VAL A 61 3.20 -13.09 -3.56
CA VAL A 61 4.03 -14.25 -3.23
C VAL A 61 4.37 -14.95 -4.54
N ASN A 62 5.62 -14.84 -4.99
CA ASN A 62 6.08 -15.42 -6.25
C ASN A 62 5.65 -16.89 -6.40
N GLY A 63 4.88 -17.19 -7.45
CA GLY A 63 4.89 -18.46 -8.15
C GLY A 63 4.06 -19.61 -7.58
N LYS A 64 3.19 -19.44 -6.60
CA LYS A 64 2.28 -20.53 -6.20
C LYS A 64 1.02 -20.52 -7.09
N LYS A 65 1.02 -21.38 -8.11
CA LYS A 65 -0.19 -21.72 -8.87
C LYS A 65 -1.30 -22.16 -7.90
N GLY A 66 -2.53 -21.72 -8.12
CA GLY A 66 -3.70 -22.11 -7.31
C GLY A 66 -4.04 -21.18 -6.15
N MET A 67 -3.32 -20.07 -5.94
CA MET A 67 -3.65 -19.09 -4.91
C MET A 67 -4.56 -17.96 -5.41
N GLU A 68 -5.00 -17.98 -6.66
CA GLU A 68 -5.78 -16.89 -7.26
C GLU A 68 -7.04 -16.57 -6.46
N GLN A 69 -7.83 -17.58 -6.12
CA GLN A 69 -9.03 -17.41 -5.32
C GLN A 69 -8.73 -16.83 -3.92
N LEU A 70 -7.58 -17.18 -3.34
CA LEU A 70 -7.18 -16.65 -2.04
C LEU A 70 -6.86 -15.16 -2.12
N TYR A 71 -6.26 -14.68 -3.21
CA TYR A 71 -6.05 -13.23 -3.44
C TYR A 71 -7.38 -12.47 -3.47
N TYR A 72 -8.37 -12.96 -4.22
CA TYR A 72 -9.70 -12.31 -4.24
C TYR A 72 -10.37 -12.38 -2.88
N LYS A 73 -10.38 -13.55 -2.24
CA LYS A 73 -10.99 -13.71 -0.92
C LYS A 73 -10.40 -12.77 0.13
N VAL A 74 -9.06 -12.61 0.16
CA VAL A 74 -8.39 -11.81 1.20
C VAL A 74 -8.24 -10.34 0.80
N ASN A 75 -7.85 -10.05 -0.44
CA ASN A 75 -7.61 -8.66 -0.84
C ASN A 75 -8.87 -7.95 -1.29
N THR A 76 -9.88 -8.67 -1.82
CA THR A 76 -11.11 -8.08 -2.33
C THR A 76 -12.27 -8.25 -1.34
N ASP A 77 -12.70 -9.49 -1.13
CA ASP A 77 -13.94 -9.76 -0.39
C ASP A 77 -13.83 -9.30 1.07
N LEU A 78 -12.75 -9.69 1.75
CA LEU A 78 -12.50 -9.29 3.13
C LEU A 78 -12.40 -7.75 3.26
N THR A 79 -11.72 -7.07 2.33
CA THR A 79 -11.61 -5.60 2.35
C THR A 79 -12.99 -4.96 2.27
N ILE A 80 -13.82 -5.41 1.33
CA ILE A 80 -15.19 -4.89 1.16
C ILE A 80 -16.05 -5.20 2.38
N GLU A 81 -15.93 -6.41 2.95
CA GLU A 81 -16.67 -6.80 4.14
C GLU A 81 -16.31 -5.95 5.36
N ILE A 82 -15.01 -5.70 5.59
CA ILE A 82 -14.55 -4.83 6.67
C ILE A 82 -15.02 -3.39 6.45
N ALA A 83 -14.97 -2.89 5.22
CA ALA A 83 -15.44 -1.54 4.91
C ALA A 83 -16.95 -1.38 5.14
N LYS A 84 -17.75 -2.37 4.75
CA LYS A 84 -19.20 -2.43 5.08
C LYS A 84 -19.44 -2.44 6.58
N HIS A 85 -18.68 -3.25 7.31
CA HIS A 85 -18.81 -3.34 8.76
C HIS A 85 -18.42 -2.01 9.44
N ALA A 86 -17.35 -1.35 8.97
CA ALA A 86 -16.96 -0.02 9.44
C ALA A 86 -18.06 1.01 9.19
N GLN A 87 -18.63 1.05 7.99
CA GLN A 87 -19.70 1.96 7.62
C GLN A 87 -20.96 1.72 8.47
N ALA A 88 -21.38 0.47 8.66
CA ALA A 88 -22.54 0.09 9.47
C ALA A 88 -22.37 0.46 10.95
N ASN A 89 -21.13 0.56 11.45
CA ASN A 89 -20.80 0.98 12.81
C ASN A 89 -20.52 2.48 12.95
N GLY A 90 -20.76 3.30 11.92
CA GLY A 90 -20.61 4.75 11.97
C GLY A 90 -19.18 5.28 11.95
N VAL A 91 -18.21 4.47 11.53
CA VAL A 91 -16.83 4.91 11.30
C VAL A 91 -16.81 6.04 10.26
N LYS A 92 -16.09 7.13 10.57
CA LYS A 92 -16.10 8.33 9.73
C LYS A 92 -15.11 8.27 8.56
N GLN A 93 -14.02 7.51 8.68
CA GLN A 93 -13.02 7.39 7.63
C GLN A 93 -12.52 5.96 7.49
N PHE A 94 -12.41 5.50 6.25
CA PHE A 94 -11.81 4.21 5.90
C PHE A 94 -10.56 4.44 5.03
N ILE A 95 -9.39 4.14 5.57
CA ILE A 95 -8.11 4.28 4.85
C ILE A 95 -7.70 2.89 4.37
N PHE A 96 -7.66 2.70 3.04
CA PHE A 96 -7.34 1.42 2.42
C PHE A 96 -5.93 1.41 1.85
N MET A 97 -5.12 0.43 2.29
CA MET A 97 -3.80 0.16 1.71
C MET A 97 -3.93 -0.66 0.42
N SER A 98 -4.02 0.06 -0.69
CA SER A 98 -3.86 -0.48 -2.03
C SER A 98 -2.37 -0.51 -2.43
N SER A 99 -2.04 -0.42 -3.70
CA SER A 99 -0.68 -0.46 -4.22
C SER A 99 -0.62 0.11 -5.63
N MET A 100 0.56 0.60 -6.04
CA MET A 100 0.84 0.94 -7.45
C MET A 100 0.75 -0.26 -8.40
N ILE A 101 0.69 -1.48 -7.90
CA ILE A 101 0.50 -2.72 -8.68
C ILE A 101 -0.83 -2.75 -9.45
N VAL A 102 -1.80 -1.89 -9.11
CA VAL A 102 -3.06 -1.72 -9.86
C VAL A 102 -2.84 -1.15 -11.26
N TYR A 103 -1.66 -0.62 -11.52
CA TYR A 103 -1.22 -0.21 -12.85
C TYR A 103 -0.42 -1.33 -13.50
N LYS A 104 -0.47 -1.37 -14.82
CA LYS A 104 0.29 -2.36 -15.59
C LYS A 104 1.79 -2.22 -15.31
N GLU A 105 2.40 -3.27 -14.82
CA GLU A 105 3.85 -3.36 -14.82
C GLU A 105 4.38 -3.52 -16.25
N THR A 106 5.39 -2.74 -16.59
CA THR A 106 6.09 -2.87 -17.86
C THR A 106 7.52 -3.36 -17.61
N GLN A 107 7.94 -4.32 -18.39
CA GLN A 107 9.34 -4.75 -18.42
C GLN A 107 10.20 -3.82 -19.31
N SER A 108 9.58 -2.83 -19.94
CA SER A 108 10.29 -1.86 -20.79
C SER A 108 11.35 -1.11 -19.99
N LEU A 109 12.56 -1.00 -20.56
CA LEU A 109 13.65 -0.19 -20.01
C LEU A 109 13.31 1.32 -19.91
N LYS A 110 12.33 1.79 -20.68
CA LYS A 110 11.82 3.17 -20.59
C LYS A 110 11.05 3.43 -19.31
N GLY A 111 10.64 2.35 -18.60
CA GLY A 111 9.79 2.46 -17.42
C GLY A 111 8.34 2.81 -17.77
N ASN A 112 7.54 2.97 -16.74
CA ASN A 112 6.17 3.46 -16.84
C ASN A 112 6.01 4.66 -15.90
N ILE A 113 5.68 5.81 -16.46
CA ILE A 113 5.39 7.01 -15.66
C ILE A 113 3.88 7.01 -15.42
N ILE A 114 3.51 6.88 -14.16
CA ILE A 114 2.11 6.93 -13.74
C ILE A 114 1.80 8.37 -13.34
N THR A 115 0.78 8.93 -13.98
CA THR A 115 0.25 10.27 -13.72
C THR A 115 -1.16 10.17 -13.12
N PRO A 116 -1.75 11.25 -12.62
CA PRO A 116 -3.13 11.25 -12.14
C PRO A 116 -4.16 10.78 -13.18
N GLU A 117 -3.87 10.97 -14.47
CA GLU A 117 -4.73 10.58 -15.61
C GLU A 117 -4.52 9.11 -16.03
N SER A 118 -3.49 8.45 -15.49
CA SER A 118 -3.23 7.04 -15.81
C SER A 118 -4.37 6.16 -15.32
N LEU A 119 -4.92 5.35 -16.21
CA LEU A 119 -5.97 4.40 -15.86
C LEU A 119 -5.38 3.12 -15.26
N PRO A 120 -5.91 2.63 -14.13
CA PRO A 120 -5.53 1.33 -13.60
C PRO A 120 -5.83 0.21 -14.59
N ALA A 121 -4.84 -0.63 -14.87
CA ALA A 121 -4.94 -1.77 -15.77
C ALA A 121 -3.96 -2.86 -15.33
N PRO A 122 -4.23 -3.54 -14.20
CA PRO A 122 -3.34 -4.56 -13.66
C PRO A 122 -3.17 -5.73 -14.63
N ASN A 123 -1.98 -6.32 -14.66
CA ASN A 123 -1.66 -7.48 -15.48
C ASN A 123 -1.41 -8.75 -14.66
N GLY A 124 -1.79 -8.76 -13.39
CA GLY A 124 -1.66 -9.90 -12.49
C GLY A 124 -2.75 -9.95 -11.43
N VAL A 125 -3.00 -11.14 -10.90
CA VAL A 125 -4.08 -11.42 -9.91
C VAL A 125 -3.98 -10.54 -8.68
N TYR A 126 -2.78 -10.28 -8.18
CA TYR A 126 -2.58 -9.41 -7.04
C TYR A 126 -3.04 -7.97 -7.33
N GLY A 127 -2.62 -7.40 -8.45
CA GLY A 127 -3.03 -6.06 -8.85
C GLY A 127 -4.53 -5.97 -9.10
N ASP A 128 -5.09 -6.98 -9.78
CA ASP A 128 -6.53 -7.04 -10.06
C ASP A 128 -7.36 -7.16 -8.78
N SER A 129 -6.97 -8.04 -7.85
CA SER A 129 -7.66 -8.17 -6.56
C SER A 129 -7.67 -6.86 -5.75
N LYS A 130 -6.56 -6.11 -5.77
CA LYS A 130 -6.51 -4.79 -5.13
C LYS A 130 -7.40 -3.77 -5.83
N LEU A 131 -7.41 -3.75 -7.17
CA LEU A 131 -8.26 -2.85 -7.94
C LEU A 131 -9.76 -3.14 -7.74
N GLN A 132 -10.14 -4.41 -7.67
CA GLN A 132 -11.53 -4.79 -7.38
C GLN A 132 -11.94 -4.37 -5.96
N ALA A 133 -11.04 -4.49 -4.98
CA ALA A 133 -11.28 -3.98 -3.63
C ALA A 133 -11.52 -2.46 -3.63
N GLU A 134 -10.68 -1.69 -4.35
CA GLU A 134 -10.86 -0.23 -4.46
C GLU A 134 -12.23 0.13 -5.03
N LYS A 135 -12.65 -0.56 -6.11
CA LYS A 135 -13.97 -0.36 -6.72
C LYS A 135 -15.08 -0.69 -5.73
N GLY A 136 -14.97 -1.83 -5.04
CA GLY A 136 -15.96 -2.26 -4.07
C GLY A 136 -16.12 -1.29 -2.90
N VAL A 137 -15.02 -0.77 -2.36
CA VAL A 137 -15.06 0.20 -1.25
C VAL A 137 -15.61 1.55 -1.71
N LYS A 138 -15.27 2.03 -2.92
CA LYS A 138 -15.85 3.27 -3.48
C LYS A 138 -17.35 3.16 -3.66
N ASN A 139 -17.82 2.05 -4.24
CA ASN A 139 -19.24 1.82 -4.51
C ASN A 139 -20.10 1.74 -3.23
N LEU A 140 -19.53 1.60 -2.03
CA LEU A 140 -20.30 1.64 -0.79
C LEU A 140 -20.94 3.01 -0.56
N ASN A 141 -20.28 4.08 -0.97
CA ASN A 141 -20.83 5.42 -0.88
C ASN A 141 -21.81 5.73 -2.02
N ASP A 142 -21.57 5.19 -3.23
CA ASP A 142 -22.42 5.42 -4.38
C ASP A 142 -23.80 4.74 -4.22
N ASN A 143 -23.84 3.57 -3.60
CA ASN A 143 -25.10 2.82 -3.34
C ASN A 143 -26.02 3.50 -2.32
N LEU A 144 -25.53 4.38 -1.47
CA LEU A 144 -26.36 5.20 -0.59
C LEU A 144 -27.19 6.20 -1.39
N ASN A 145 -26.68 6.67 -2.54
CA ASN A 145 -27.36 7.61 -3.41
C ASN A 145 -28.47 6.95 -4.27
N VAL A 146 -28.38 5.62 -4.51
CA VAL A 146 -29.30 4.91 -5.44
C VAL A 146 -30.57 4.38 -4.72
N ASN A 147 -30.55 4.17 -3.41
CA ASN A 147 -31.67 3.63 -2.64
C ASN A 147 -32.71 4.71 -2.19
N GLY A 148 -32.70 5.87 -2.81
CA GLY A 148 -33.90 6.67 -2.99
C GLY A 148 -34.52 7.31 -1.74
N ASN A 149 -33.78 7.64 -0.68
CA ASN A 149 -34.25 8.47 0.42
C ASN A 149 -33.26 9.57 0.81
N LEU A 150 -32.61 10.16 -0.17
CA LEU A 150 -31.92 11.43 0.07
C LEU A 150 -32.84 12.55 -0.39
N ASN A 151 -33.45 13.24 0.55
CA ASN A 151 -33.80 14.62 0.34
C ASN A 151 -32.49 15.33 -0.06
N ASP A 152 -32.50 16.09 -1.16
CA ASP A 152 -31.38 16.92 -1.66
C ASP A 152 -30.94 18.01 -0.66
N ASN A 153 -30.95 17.71 0.61
CA ASN A 153 -30.44 18.59 1.65
C ASN A 153 -28.93 18.43 1.70
N GLU A 154 -28.21 19.46 1.35
CA GLU A 154 -26.75 19.57 1.41
C GLU A 154 -26.14 19.13 2.76
N ASN A 155 -26.95 18.99 3.82
CA ASN A 155 -26.55 18.58 5.16
C ASN A 155 -26.32 17.06 5.34
N ASP A 156 -26.73 16.21 4.40
CA ASP A 156 -26.58 14.74 4.54
C ASP A 156 -25.19 14.22 4.08
N ASN A 157 -24.41 15.05 3.41
CA ASN A 157 -23.04 14.74 3.00
C ASN A 157 -22.06 14.57 4.18
N ASP A 158 -22.41 15.07 5.35
CA ASP A 158 -21.52 15.09 6.53
C ASP A 158 -21.51 13.75 7.30
N ASN A 159 -22.43 12.82 6.97
CA ASN A 159 -22.57 11.55 7.69
C ASN A 159 -22.06 10.32 6.91
N ARG A 160 -21.54 10.47 5.69
CA ARG A 160 -20.97 9.38 4.91
C ARG A 160 -19.53 9.05 5.35
N MET A 161 -19.15 7.79 5.25
CA MET A 161 -17.78 7.35 5.52
C MET A 161 -16.83 7.81 4.41
N LYS A 162 -15.87 8.69 4.75
CA LYS A 162 -14.81 9.14 3.81
C LYS A 162 -13.88 7.98 3.46
N VAL A 163 -13.67 7.74 2.17
CA VAL A 163 -12.78 6.68 1.68
C VAL A 163 -11.47 7.26 1.18
N CYS A 164 -10.36 6.87 1.82
CA CYS A 164 -9.01 7.26 1.46
C CYS A 164 -8.24 6.03 0.94
N ILE A 165 -7.91 5.99 -0.33
CA ILE A 165 -7.17 4.90 -0.96
C ILE A 165 -5.72 5.29 -1.15
N LEU A 166 -4.81 4.49 -0.61
CA LEU A 166 -3.37 4.70 -0.73
C LEU A 166 -2.78 3.71 -1.74
N ARG A 167 -2.13 4.23 -2.78
CA ARG A 167 -1.42 3.44 -3.80
C ARG A 167 0.09 3.66 -3.68
N PRO A 168 0.74 3.18 -2.61
CA PRO A 168 2.18 3.32 -2.49
C PRO A 168 2.94 2.46 -3.49
N PRO A 169 4.16 2.88 -3.89
CA PRO A 169 5.14 2.02 -4.55
C PRO A 169 5.75 1.04 -3.52
N MET A 170 6.88 0.43 -3.85
CA MET A 170 7.58 -0.46 -2.93
C MET A 170 7.90 0.24 -1.60
N ILE A 171 7.31 -0.27 -0.52
CA ILE A 171 7.58 0.20 0.85
C ILE A 171 8.85 -0.48 1.36
N TYR A 172 9.73 0.31 1.99
CA TYR A 172 10.96 -0.18 2.57
C TYR A 172 11.25 0.44 3.94
N GLY A 173 12.12 -0.19 4.71
CA GLY A 173 12.54 0.25 6.04
C GLY A 173 13.15 -0.90 6.83
N PRO A 174 13.49 -0.68 8.10
CA PRO A 174 14.02 -1.72 8.98
C PRO A 174 13.09 -2.93 9.05
N ASN A 175 13.66 -4.14 8.98
CA ASN A 175 12.92 -5.42 9.04
C ASN A 175 11.88 -5.65 7.91
N SER A 176 11.89 -4.83 6.86
CA SER A 176 11.03 -5.05 5.69
C SER A 176 11.41 -6.33 4.96
N LYS A 177 10.41 -7.16 4.64
CA LYS A 177 10.59 -8.35 3.79
C LYS A 177 10.52 -8.04 2.28
N SER A 178 10.73 -6.78 1.90
CA SER A 178 10.62 -6.31 0.51
C SER A 178 11.71 -6.88 -0.40
N ASN A 179 11.48 -6.77 -1.72
CA ASN A 179 12.46 -7.12 -2.74
C ASN A 179 13.79 -6.31 -2.62
N LEU A 180 13.81 -5.23 -1.84
CA LEU A 180 15.00 -4.47 -1.54
C LEU A 180 16.09 -5.34 -0.87
N LEU A 181 15.70 -6.23 0.05
CA LEU A 181 16.64 -7.17 0.67
C LEU A 181 17.24 -8.16 -0.34
N ARG A 182 16.48 -8.56 -1.37
CA ARG A 182 17.02 -9.43 -2.43
C ARG A 182 18.06 -8.69 -3.27
N LEU A 183 17.80 -7.42 -3.59
CA LEU A 183 18.78 -6.55 -4.25
C LEU A 183 20.01 -6.33 -3.37
N GLY A 184 19.82 -6.12 -2.08
CA GLY A 184 20.91 -6.00 -1.11
C GLY A 184 21.82 -7.23 -1.12
N ARG A 185 21.23 -8.43 -0.98
CA ARG A 185 21.99 -9.70 -1.05
C ARG A 185 22.71 -9.89 -2.37
N LEU A 186 22.12 -9.43 -3.49
CA LEU A 186 22.80 -9.47 -4.79
C LEU A 186 24.03 -8.55 -4.76
N GLY A 187 23.89 -7.32 -4.27
CA GLY A 187 24.99 -6.35 -4.17
C GLY A 187 26.18 -6.83 -3.35
N THR A 188 25.95 -7.69 -2.36
CA THR A 188 27.04 -8.25 -1.52
C THR A 188 27.70 -9.51 -2.13
N LYS A 189 27.19 -10.03 -3.25
CA LYS A 189 27.68 -11.31 -3.84
C LYS A 189 28.33 -11.13 -5.19
N VAL A 190 27.88 -10.14 -5.99
CA VAL A 190 28.35 -9.99 -7.38
C VAL A 190 29.51 -9.00 -7.46
N PRO A 191 30.60 -9.35 -8.19
CA PRO A 191 31.73 -8.44 -8.37
C PRO A 191 31.46 -7.33 -9.40
N PHE A 192 30.53 -7.56 -10.34
CA PHE A 192 30.17 -6.61 -11.39
C PHE A 192 28.67 -6.42 -11.47
N PHE A 193 28.25 -5.20 -11.84
CA PHE A 193 26.83 -4.88 -12.07
C PHE A 193 26.68 -3.89 -13.24
N PRO A 194 25.57 -3.98 -14.03
CA PRO A 194 25.32 -3.04 -15.12
C PRO A 194 25.21 -1.59 -14.64
N SER A 195 25.68 -0.65 -15.44
CA SER A 195 25.59 0.77 -15.15
C SER A 195 24.22 1.38 -15.53
N TRP A 196 23.25 0.54 -15.89
CA TRP A 196 21.94 1.00 -16.31
C TRP A 196 21.20 1.71 -15.17
N ARG A 197 20.82 2.98 -15.41
CA ARG A 197 20.09 3.77 -14.42
C ARG A 197 18.59 3.81 -14.76
N ASN A 198 17.84 3.00 -14.09
CA ASN A 198 16.38 3.10 -14.08
C ASN A 198 15.93 4.12 -13.02
N LYS A 199 14.66 4.53 -13.09
CA LYS A 199 14.04 5.38 -12.07
C LYS A 199 12.94 4.57 -11.37
N ARG A 200 13.02 4.47 -10.05
CA ARG A 200 12.03 3.75 -9.24
C ARG A 200 11.49 4.65 -8.16
N SER A 201 10.18 4.73 -8.08
CA SER A 201 9.51 5.26 -6.91
C SER A 201 9.61 4.26 -5.76
N MET A 202 9.87 4.78 -4.57
CA MET A 202 9.91 4.01 -3.32
C MET A 202 9.30 4.83 -2.21
N LEU A 203 8.86 4.18 -1.13
CA LEU A 203 8.32 4.85 0.04
C LEU A 203 8.98 4.30 1.32
N TYR A 204 9.65 5.17 2.07
CA TYR A 204 10.16 4.82 3.39
C TYR A 204 9.01 4.68 4.38
N ILE A 205 9.09 3.69 5.26
CA ILE A 205 7.98 3.31 6.13
C ILE A 205 7.55 4.44 7.08
N ASP A 206 8.49 5.26 7.58
CA ASP A 206 8.15 6.39 8.44
C ASP A 206 7.45 7.51 7.65
N ASN A 207 7.80 7.71 6.36
CA ASN A 207 7.10 8.65 5.49
C ASN A 207 5.65 8.20 5.24
N LEU A 208 5.42 6.88 5.16
CA LEU A 208 4.06 6.35 5.14
C LEU A 208 3.34 6.63 6.46
N GLY A 209 4.01 6.44 7.60
CA GLY A 209 3.47 6.75 8.92
C GLY A 209 3.04 8.21 9.03
N GLU A 210 3.90 9.14 8.57
CA GLU A 210 3.55 10.56 8.51
C GLU A 210 2.37 10.83 7.59
N PHE A 211 2.35 10.21 6.39
CA PHE A 211 1.24 10.38 5.47
C PHE A 211 -0.09 9.91 6.08
N VAL A 212 -0.12 8.72 6.70
CA VAL A 212 -1.34 8.19 7.34
C VAL A 212 -1.78 9.09 8.49
N LYS A 213 -0.85 9.59 9.32
CA LYS A 213 -1.16 10.56 10.37
C LYS A 213 -1.84 11.80 9.80
N GLN A 214 -1.29 12.38 8.73
CA GLN A 214 -1.88 13.54 8.07
C GLN A 214 -3.22 13.22 7.41
N ALA A 215 -3.39 12.02 6.84
CA ALA A 215 -4.64 11.58 6.25
C ALA A 215 -5.76 11.49 7.28
N VAL A 216 -5.45 11.04 8.50
CA VAL A 216 -6.40 11.03 9.62
C VAL A 216 -6.72 12.43 10.11
N LEU A 217 -5.68 13.26 10.38
CA LEU A 217 -5.87 14.60 10.93
C LEU A 217 -6.65 15.53 9.99
N ARG A 218 -6.45 15.38 8.69
CA ARG A 218 -7.10 16.18 7.64
C ARG A 218 -8.34 15.52 7.05
N GLU A 219 -8.68 14.32 7.53
CA GLU A 219 -9.81 13.52 7.04
C GLU A 219 -9.81 13.39 5.51
N LEU A 220 -8.63 13.06 4.95
CA LEU A 220 -8.45 12.98 3.50
C LEU A 220 -9.38 11.95 2.87
N GLU A 221 -9.95 12.31 1.74
CA GLU A 221 -10.79 11.47 0.89
C GLU A 221 -10.25 11.42 -0.54
N GLY A 222 -10.39 10.29 -1.21
CA GLY A 222 -9.93 10.09 -2.58
C GLY A 222 -8.75 9.11 -2.71
N THR A 223 -8.03 9.19 -3.82
CA THR A 223 -6.91 8.28 -4.11
C THR A 223 -5.58 9.04 -4.07
N PHE A 224 -4.62 8.53 -3.31
CA PHE A 224 -3.33 9.17 -3.08
C PHE A 224 -2.16 8.25 -3.43
N TYR A 225 -1.03 8.86 -3.80
CA TYR A 225 0.17 8.19 -4.28
C TYR A 225 1.39 8.55 -3.41
N PRO A 226 1.40 8.14 -2.12
CA PRO A 226 2.51 8.48 -1.23
C PRO A 226 3.80 7.85 -1.73
N GLN A 227 4.84 8.66 -1.90
CA GLN A 227 6.17 8.22 -2.33
C GLN A 227 7.23 9.16 -1.80
N ASN A 228 8.49 8.72 -1.78
CA ASN A 228 9.59 9.61 -1.48
C ASN A 228 9.74 10.64 -2.61
N ARG A 229 10.26 11.80 -2.26
CA ARG A 229 10.53 12.87 -3.23
C ARG A 229 11.54 12.43 -4.30
N GLU A 230 12.56 11.68 -3.89
CA GLU A 230 13.65 11.26 -4.76
C GLU A 230 13.39 9.87 -5.33
N LEU A 231 13.66 9.72 -6.62
CA LEU A 231 13.62 8.43 -7.29
C LEU A 231 14.95 7.71 -7.09
N SER A 232 14.92 6.42 -6.87
CA SER A 232 16.08 5.56 -6.70
C SER A 232 16.39 4.79 -7.99
N ALA A 233 17.67 4.56 -8.28
CA ALA A 233 18.08 3.61 -9.32
C ALA A 233 18.52 2.29 -8.69
N THR A 234 18.24 1.18 -9.37
CA THR A 234 18.65 -0.16 -8.90
C THR A 234 20.15 -0.24 -8.67
N VAL A 235 20.95 0.40 -9.54
CA VAL A 235 22.41 0.43 -9.41
C VAL A 235 22.86 1.15 -8.14
N ASP A 236 22.21 2.27 -7.77
CA ASP A 236 22.55 3.03 -6.57
C ASP A 236 22.23 2.21 -5.30
N ILE A 237 21.10 1.51 -5.30
CA ILE A 237 20.70 0.61 -4.21
C ILE A 237 21.75 -0.50 -4.02
N ILE A 238 22.15 -1.15 -5.10
CA ILE A 238 23.15 -2.24 -5.06
C ILE A 238 24.49 -1.73 -4.58
N GLN A 239 24.95 -0.56 -5.07
CA GLN A 239 26.19 0.06 -4.59
C GLN A 239 26.13 0.41 -3.10
N PHE A 240 25.00 0.91 -2.63
CA PHE A 240 24.79 1.21 -1.21
C PHE A 240 24.97 -0.04 -0.35
N PHE A 241 24.31 -1.14 -0.71
CA PHE A 241 24.40 -2.40 0.04
C PHE A 241 25.83 -3.01 -0.04
N ALA A 242 26.45 -2.97 -1.20
CA ALA A 242 27.83 -3.42 -1.36
C ALA A 242 28.77 -2.64 -0.45
N LYS A 243 28.69 -1.31 -0.47
CA LYS A 243 29.48 -0.43 0.40
C LYS A 243 29.25 -0.70 1.89
N ALA A 244 27.99 -0.83 2.30
CA ALA A 244 27.61 -1.12 3.68
C ALA A 244 28.16 -2.47 4.20
N ALA A 245 28.31 -3.45 3.28
CA ALA A 245 28.88 -4.76 3.57
C ALA A 245 30.41 -4.83 3.40
N GLY A 246 31.09 -3.72 3.10
CA GLY A 246 32.52 -3.71 2.80
C GLY A 246 32.90 -4.43 1.51
N HIS A 247 31.92 -4.73 0.63
CA HIS A 247 32.13 -5.43 -0.62
C HIS A 247 32.41 -4.43 -1.75
N ARG A 248 33.42 -4.74 -2.58
CA ARG A 248 33.72 -3.94 -3.79
C ARG A 248 32.90 -4.48 -4.95
N ILE A 249 32.10 -3.61 -5.56
CA ILE A 249 31.35 -3.91 -6.77
C ILE A 249 31.75 -2.92 -7.89
N TRP A 250 31.98 -3.43 -9.07
CA TRP A 250 32.35 -2.64 -10.23
C TRP A 250 31.14 -2.42 -11.13
N ILE A 251 30.78 -1.17 -11.33
CA ILE A 251 29.68 -0.79 -12.22
C ILE A 251 30.23 -0.59 -13.63
N THR A 252 29.71 -1.37 -14.59
CA THR A 252 30.25 -1.38 -15.95
C THR A 252 29.18 -1.26 -17.02
N LYS A 253 29.49 -0.54 -18.09
CA LYS A 253 28.65 -0.44 -19.30
C LYS A 253 28.66 -1.72 -20.13
N LEU A 254 29.69 -2.57 -19.99
CA LEU A 254 29.81 -3.83 -20.73
C LEU A 254 28.65 -4.80 -20.48
N LEU A 255 28.01 -4.71 -19.31
CA LEU A 255 26.86 -5.53 -18.95
C LEU A 255 25.50 -4.94 -19.37
N ASN A 256 25.45 -3.72 -19.88
CA ASN A 256 24.21 -3.07 -20.27
C ASN A 256 23.44 -3.81 -21.40
N PRO A 257 24.09 -4.41 -22.43
CA PRO A 257 23.40 -5.20 -23.45
C PRO A 257 22.60 -6.38 -22.86
N PHE A 258 23.10 -7.01 -21.78
CA PHE A 258 22.39 -8.12 -21.12
C PHE A 258 21.12 -7.63 -20.39
N VAL A 259 21.12 -6.40 -19.88
CA VAL A 259 19.91 -5.80 -19.32
C VAL A 259 18.86 -5.59 -20.41
N TRP A 260 19.29 -5.18 -21.60
CA TRP A 260 18.41 -4.99 -22.75
C TRP A 260 17.82 -6.33 -23.25
N LEU A 261 18.64 -7.38 -23.35
CA LEU A 261 18.18 -8.73 -23.72
C LEU A 261 17.21 -9.35 -22.69
N GLY A 262 17.39 -9.07 -21.40
CA GLY A 262 16.52 -9.57 -20.33
C GLY A 262 15.24 -8.75 -20.14
N SER A 263 15.02 -7.70 -20.92
CA SER A 263 13.83 -6.82 -20.86
C SER A 263 12.76 -7.14 -21.93
N PHE A 264 12.93 -8.24 -22.70
CA PHE A 264 11.98 -8.73 -23.70
C PHE A 264 11.26 -9.97 -23.22
#